data_118b909f0d6b3ab9bc6d5a0a01844c38
#
_entry.id   118b909f0d6b3ab9bc6d5a0a01844c38
#
_cell.length_a   1.000
_cell.length_b   1.000
_cell.length_c   1.000
_cell.angle_alpha   90.00
_cell.angle_beta   90.00
_cell.angle_gamma   90.00
#
_symmetry.space_group_name_H-M   'P 1'
#
loop_
_entity.id
_entity.type
_entity.pdbx_description
1 polymer ?
#
loop_
_entity_poly.entity_id
_entity_poly.type
_entity_poly.pdbx_seq_one_letter_code
_entity_poly.pdbx_strand_id
1 'polypeptide(L)'
;MGLAAILEVAAGSVGSDPAAAKALLDELQSETRRALTEMRELAARIFPPLLEAGGLVAELRAAASRAGVQARIDVDADASPPPEIAGAVYFCALDVFERASADTPVVVRVRDGEEGALAFEIDADGDLGSERRAPHDRVEALGGRVTITAGGDRTTVAGSLPLQR
;
A
#
# COMPACT_ATOMS: atom_id res chain seq x y z
N MET A 1 -5.65 -9.02 29.63
CA MET A 1 -6.49 -7.96 30.26
C MET A 1 -6.85 -6.96 29.16
N GLY A 2 -8.09 -6.42 29.18
CA GLY A 2 -8.49 -5.42 28.17
C GLY A 2 -7.94 -4.03 28.52
N LEU A 3 -7.76 -3.16 27.52
CA LEU A 3 -7.27 -1.78 27.67
C LEU A 3 -8.01 -0.98 28.76
N ALA A 4 -9.35 -1.17 28.88
CA ALA A 4 -10.16 -0.52 29.90
C ALA A 4 -9.77 -0.90 31.34
N ALA A 5 -9.47 -2.19 31.57
CA ALA A 5 -9.08 -2.65 32.90
C ALA A 5 -7.68 -2.12 33.32
N ILE A 6 -6.77 -2.01 32.39
CA ILE A 6 -5.45 -1.41 32.66
C ILE A 6 -5.59 0.09 32.96
N LEU A 7 -6.48 0.78 32.26
CA LEU A 7 -6.74 2.20 32.49
C LEU A 7 -7.34 2.44 33.90
N GLU A 8 -8.27 1.60 34.36
CA GLU A 8 -8.83 1.67 35.71
C GLU A 8 -7.77 1.44 36.79
N VAL A 9 -6.89 0.45 36.60
CA VAL A 9 -5.77 0.19 37.52
C VAL A 9 -4.80 1.37 37.56
N ALA A 10 -4.45 1.93 36.40
CA ALA A 10 -3.58 3.10 36.32
C ALA A 10 -4.22 4.30 37.04
N ALA A 11 -5.51 4.57 36.80
CA ALA A 11 -6.23 5.67 37.44
C ALA A 11 -6.30 5.50 38.98
N GLY A 12 -6.51 4.27 39.47
CA GLY A 12 -6.52 3.96 40.89
C GLY A 12 -5.15 4.12 41.58
N SER A 13 -4.06 3.97 40.80
CA SER A 13 -2.69 4.03 41.32
C SER A 13 -2.10 5.46 41.33
N VAL A 14 -2.72 6.43 40.69
CA VAL A 14 -2.19 7.81 40.54
C VAL A 14 -1.85 8.46 41.90
N GLY A 15 -2.69 8.24 42.91
CA GLY A 15 -2.51 8.83 44.24
C GLY A 15 -1.57 8.07 45.16
N SER A 16 -1.44 6.76 44.99
CA SER A 16 -0.67 5.87 45.86
C SER A 16 0.70 5.51 45.30
N ASP A 17 0.82 5.33 44.00
CA ASP A 17 2.07 5.03 43.27
C ASP A 17 2.06 5.69 41.88
N PRO A 18 2.46 6.96 41.79
CA PRO A 18 2.50 7.69 40.52
C PRO A 18 3.47 7.09 39.49
N ALA A 19 4.54 6.40 39.94
CA ALA A 19 5.49 5.79 39.04
C ALA A 19 4.91 4.55 38.36
N ALA A 20 4.21 3.70 39.11
CA ALA A 20 3.50 2.56 38.56
C ALA A 20 2.36 2.99 37.64
N ALA A 21 1.59 4.03 38.01
CA ALA A 21 0.54 4.59 37.15
C ALA A 21 1.11 5.09 35.83
N LYS A 22 2.23 5.80 35.85
CA LYS A 22 2.91 6.27 34.63
C LYS A 22 3.37 5.12 33.75
N ALA A 23 3.97 4.08 34.31
CA ALA A 23 4.42 2.91 33.57
C ALA A 23 3.26 2.21 32.84
N LEU A 24 2.11 2.03 33.51
CA LEU A 24 0.91 1.47 32.92
C LEU A 24 0.35 2.34 31.78
N LEU A 25 0.38 3.66 31.93
CA LEU A 25 -0.05 4.59 30.88
C LEU A 25 0.87 4.57 29.65
N ASP A 26 2.18 4.49 29.86
CA ASP A 26 3.18 4.37 28.80
C ASP A 26 3.00 3.05 28.02
N GLU A 27 2.72 1.94 28.71
CA GLU A 27 2.40 0.64 28.12
C GLU A 27 1.11 0.70 27.28
N LEU A 28 0.03 1.26 27.84
CA LEU A 28 -1.24 1.48 27.15
C LEU A 28 -1.07 2.32 25.88
N GLN A 29 -0.26 3.37 25.96
CA GLN A 29 0.03 4.23 24.81
C GLN A 29 0.76 3.45 23.71
N SER A 30 1.71 2.61 24.08
CA SER A 30 2.46 1.76 23.15
C SER A 30 1.54 0.73 22.47
N GLU A 31 0.71 0.02 23.25
CA GLU A 31 -0.25 -0.95 22.71
C GLU A 31 -1.28 -0.30 21.79
N THR A 32 -1.81 0.87 22.19
CA THR A 32 -2.77 1.61 21.36
C THR A 32 -2.15 2.02 20.02
N ARG A 33 -0.91 2.52 20.03
CA ARG A 33 -0.19 2.86 18.78
C ARG A 33 0.01 1.64 17.90
N ARG A 34 0.39 0.50 18.48
CA ARG A 34 0.55 -0.75 17.74
C ARG A 34 -0.76 -1.20 17.11
N ALA A 35 -1.84 -1.24 17.88
CA ALA A 35 -3.15 -1.63 17.38
C ALA A 35 -3.65 -0.70 16.25
N LEU A 36 -3.44 0.62 16.36
CA LEU A 36 -3.76 1.57 15.29
C LEU A 36 -2.91 1.33 14.03
N THR A 37 -1.65 0.96 14.18
CA THR A 37 -0.78 0.63 13.05
C THR A 37 -1.28 -0.64 12.36
N GLU A 38 -1.54 -1.70 13.11
CA GLU A 38 -2.10 -2.96 12.59
C GLU A 38 -3.44 -2.75 11.87
N MET A 39 -4.34 -1.92 12.45
CA MET A 39 -5.60 -1.57 11.80
C MET A 39 -5.40 -0.81 10.49
N ARG A 40 -4.45 0.13 10.44
CA ARG A 40 -4.13 0.87 9.21
C ARG A 40 -3.54 -0.04 8.15
N GLU A 41 -2.69 -0.99 8.51
CA GLU A 41 -2.13 -1.99 7.61
C GLU A 41 -3.22 -2.91 7.04
N LEU A 42 -4.16 -3.34 7.86
CA LEU A 42 -5.31 -4.11 7.41
C LEU A 42 -6.23 -3.29 6.49
N ALA A 43 -6.51 -2.05 6.83
CA ALA A 43 -7.32 -1.14 6.02
C ALA A 43 -6.64 -0.85 4.67
N ALA A 44 -5.33 -0.65 4.64
CA ALA A 44 -4.56 -0.43 3.42
C ALA A 44 -4.60 -1.62 2.44
N ARG A 45 -4.83 -2.83 2.94
CA ARG A 45 -5.05 -4.03 2.11
C ARG A 45 -6.44 -4.09 1.48
N ILE A 46 -7.41 -3.37 2.01
CA ILE A 46 -8.79 -3.32 1.50
C ILE A 46 -8.96 -2.09 0.61
N PHE A 47 -8.57 -0.93 1.08
CA PHE A 47 -8.61 0.34 0.37
C PHE A 47 -7.51 1.29 0.90
N PRO A 48 -6.61 1.79 0.04
CA PRO A 48 -5.51 2.66 0.47
C PRO A 48 -6.03 4.03 0.96
N PRO A 49 -5.84 4.37 2.24
CA PRO A 49 -6.47 5.57 2.82
C PRO A 49 -5.95 6.90 2.27
N LEU A 50 -4.74 6.92 1.71
CA LEU A 50 -4.16 8.13 1.12
C LEU A 50 -4.59 8.38 -0.33
N LEU A 51 -5.25 7.43 -1.01
CA LEU A 51 -5.74 7.65 -2.38
C LEU A 51 -6.74 8.80 -2.46
N GLU A 52 -7.59 8.96 -1.44
CA GLU A 52 -8.55 10.07 -1.39
C GLU A 52 -7.90 11.41 -1.00
N ALA A 53 -6.89 11.39 -0.14
CA ALA A 53 -6.29 12.60 0.43
C ALA A 53 -5.00 13.05 -0.29
N GLY A 54 -4.20 12.12 -0.75
CA GLY A 54 -2.85 12.38 -1.29
C GLY A 54 -2.63 11.92 -2.72
N GLY A 55 -3.60 11.20 -3.29
CA GLY A 55 -3.50 10.64 -4.64
C GLY A 55 -2.56 9.44 -4.75
N LEU A 56 -2.54 8.84 -5.96
CA LEU A 56 -1.81 7.61 -6.26
C LEU A 56 -0.31 7.71 -5.96
N VAL A 57 0.33 8.82 -6.28
CA VAL A 57 1.79 9.00 -6.09
C VAL A 57 2.18 8.93 -4.62
N ALA A 58 1.42 9.58 -3.73
CA ALA A 58 1.69 9.59 -2.29
C ALA A 58 1.54 8.20 -1.70
N GLU A 59 0.49 7.47 -2.10
CA GLU A 59 0.24 6.11 -1.63
C GLU A 59 1.29 5.11 -2.12
N LEU A 60 1.70 5.20 -3.39
CA LEU A 60 2.78 4.36 -3.94
C LEU A 60 4.11 4.59 -3.22
N ARG A 61 4.46 5.85 -2.92
CA ARG A 61 5.67 6.17 -2.14
C ARG A 61 5.62 5.62 -0.73
N ALA A 62 4.47 5.74 -0.07
CA ALA A 62 4.27 5.20 1.26
C ALA A 62 4.36 3.66 1.25
N ALA A 63 3.78 2.99 0.25
CA ALA A 63 3.87 1.54 0.10
C ALA A 63 5.30 1.06 -0.14
N ALA A 64 6.04 1.69 -1.06
CA ALA A 64 7.44 1.37 -1.32
C ALA A 64 8.31 1.55 -0.07
N SER A 65 8.10 2.64 0.68
CA SER A 65 8.80 2.87 1.95
C SER A 65 8.49 1.81 3.00
N ARG A 66 7.23 1.38 3.14
CA ARG A 66 6.85 0.29 4.06
C ARG A 66 7.48 -1.04 3.68
N ALA A 67 7.56 -1.32 2.38
CA ALA A 67 8.20 -2.53 1.86
C ALA A 67 9.74 -2.47 1.89
N GLY A 68 10.33 -1.31 2.19
CA GLY A 68 11.78 -1.12 2.16
C GLY A 68 12.39 -1.11 0.76
N VAL A 69 11.58 -0.87 -0.27
CA VAL A 69 11.97 -0.95 -1.68
C VAL A 69 12.35 0.42 -2.22
N GLN A 70 13.40 0.49 -3.04
CA GLN A 70 13.78 1.71 -3.77
C GLN A 70 12.92 1.86 -5.02
N ALA A 71 11.81 2.60 -4.92
CA ALA A 71 10.90 2.79 -6.04
C ALA A 71 11.01 4.19 -6.65
N ARG A 72 11.14 4.24 -7.97
CA ARG A 72 10.94 5.44 -8.78
C ARG A 72 9.52 5.45 -9.29
N ILE A 73 8.76 6.50 -8.93
CA ILE A 73 7.36 6.65 -9.30
C ILE A 73 7.23 7.83 -10.25
N ASP A 74 6.76 7.55 -11.44
CA ASP A 74 6.63 8.48 -12.56
C ASP A 74 5.17 8.41 -13.07
N VAL A 75 4.38 9.39 -12.66
CA VAL A 75 2.96 9.50 -12.99
C VAL A 75 2.75 10.82 -13.74
N ASP A 76 2.11 10.75 -14.90
CA ASP A 76 1.81 11.96 -15.67
C ASP A 76 0.96 12.93 -14.85
N ALA A 77 1.27 14.21 -14.96
CA ALA A 77 0.63 15.26 -14.16
C ALA A 77 -0.90 15.36 -14.40
N ASP A 78 -1.33 14.98 -15.59
CA ASP A 78 -2.75 15.01 -15.99
C ASP A 78 -3.48 13.70 -15.63
N ALA A 79 -2.74 12.63 -15.29
CA ALA A 79 -3.30 11.35 -14.88
C ALA A 79 -3.84 11.43 -13.45
N SER A 80 -5.09 11.85 -13.30
CA SER A 80 -5.83 11.83 -12.04
C SER A 80 -6.93 10.75 -12.11
N PRO A 81 -6.57 9.46 -11.99
CA PRO A 81 -7.53 8.38 -12.14
C PRO A 81 -8.56 8.40 -11.00
N PRO A 82 -9.81 7.96 -11.29
CA PRO A 82 -10.79 7.68 -10.25
C PRO A 82 -10.23 6.75 -9.16
N PRO A 83 -10.72 6.83 -7.90
CA PRO A 83 -10.19 6.06 -6.78
C PRO A 83 -10.11 4.55 -7.02
N GLU A 84 -11.10 3.98 -7.71
CA GLU A 84 -11.14 2.54 -8.03
C GLU A 84 -10.00 2.15 -8.97
N ILE A 85 -9.72 2.97 -9.98
CA ILE A 85 -8.64 2.75 -10.96
C ILE A 85 -7.28 2.96 -10.30
N ALA A 86 -7.14 4.04 -9.52
CA ALA A 86 -5.96 4.28 -8.72
C ALA A 86 -5.67 3.11 -7.76
N GLY A 87 -6.71 2.57 -7.13
CA GLY A 87 -6.64 1.39 -6.28
C GLY A 87 -6.12 0.15 -7.00
N ALA A 88 -6.59 -0.11 -8.23
CA ALA A 88 -6.11 -1.26 -9.01
C ALA A 88 -4.62 -1.15 -9.33
N VAL A 89 -4.16 0.02 -9.79
CA VAL A 89 -2.73 0.28 -10.04
C VAL A 89 -1.91 0.14 -8.76
N TYR A 90 -2.39 0.70 -7.66
CA TYR A 90 -1.74 0.59 -6.35
C TYR A 90 -1.53 -0.87 -5.94
N PHE A 91 -2.56 -1.73 -6.04
CA PHE A 91 -2.44 -3.13 -5.65
C PHE A 91 -1.54 -3.95 -6.58
N CYS A 92 -1.47 -3.59 -7.87
CA CYS A 92 -0.48 -4.17 -8.77
C CYS A 92 0.95 -3.81 -8.33
N ALA A 93 1.18 -2.55 -7.94
CA ALA A 93 2.48 -2.12 -7.45
C ALA A 93 2.82 -2.72 -6.08
N LEU A 94 1.85 -2.80 -5.18
CA LEU A 94 2.04 -3.40 -3.85
C LEU A 94 2.49 -4.86 -3.95
N ASP A 95 1.88 -5.66 -4.83
CA ASP A 95 2.28 -7.06 -5.06
C ASP A 95 3.73 -7.16 -5.56
N VAL A 96 4.20 -6.22 -6.38
CA VAL A 96 5.60 -6.16 -6.82
C VAL A 96 6.50 -5.75 -5.66
N PHE A 97 6.15 -4.72 -4.89
CA PHE A 97 6.95 -4.24 -3.75
C PHE A 97 7.12 -5.30 -2.67
N GLU A 98 6.06 -6.07 -2.35
CA GLU A 98 6.11 -7.13 -1.33
C GLU A 98 6.99 -8.32 -1.72
N ARG A 99 7.28 -8.49 -3.03
CA ARG A 99 8.14 -9.56 -3.56
C ARG A 99 9.54 -9.10 -3.89
N ALA A 100 9.72 -7.82 -4.14
CA ALA A 100 11.03 -7.25 -4.44
C ALA A 100 11.91 -7.26 -3.18
N SER A 101 13.21 -7.52 -3.37
CA SER A 101 14.19 -7.35 -2.31
C SER A 101 14.43 -5.87 -2.01
N ALA A 102 14.90 -5.53 -0.82
CA ALA A 102 15.16 -4.14 -0.42
C ALA A 102 16.10 -3.37 -1.37
N ASP A 103 17.03 -4.08 -2.00
CA ASP A 103 18.00 -3.50 -2.95
C ASP A 103 17.53 -3.54 -4.41
N THR A 104 16.34 -4.09 -4.68
CA THR A 104 15.80 -4.20 -6.04
C THR A 104 15.21 -2.86 -6.47
N PRO A 105 15.74 -2.24 -7.55
CA PRO A 105 15.11 -1.06 -8.12
C PRO A 105 13.75 -1.42 -8.71
N VAL A 106 12.73 -0.63 -8.37
CA VAL A 106 11.40 -0.75 -8.96
C VAL A 106 11.03 0.57 -9.61
N VAL A 107 10.49 0.51 -10.82
CA VAL A 107 10.00 1.69 -11.53
C VAL A 107 8.52 1.53 -11.80
N VAL A 108 7.72 2.46 -11.31
CA VAL A 108 6.28 2.54 -11.58
C VAL A 108 6.03 3.71 -12.52
N ARG A 109 5.42 3.44 -13.67
CA ARG A 109 5.00 4.44 -14.65
C ARG A 109 3.50 4.37 -14.82
N VAL A 110 2.86 5.53 -14.80
CA VAL A 110 1.42 5.68 -15.07
C VAL A 110 1.26 6.80 -16.07
N ARG A 111 0.58 6.52 -17.18
CA ARG A 111 0.42 7.41 -18.32
C ARG A 111 -1.04 7.44 -18.78
N ASP A 112 -1.42 8.53 -19.41
CA ASP A 112 -2.61 8.52 -20.22
C ASP A 112 -2.39 7.59 -21.42
N GLY A 113 -3.28 6.62 -21.56
CA GLY A 113 -3.28 5.65 -22.65
C GLY A 113 -4.15 6.09 -23.81
N GLU A 114 -4.21 5.24 -24.83
CA GLU A 114 -5.07 5.46 -25.98
C GLU A 114 -6.58 5.27 -25.61
N GLU A 115 -7.46 5.90 -26.37
CA GLU A 115 -8.93 5.75 -26.27
C GLU A 115 -9.53 6.09 -24.89
N GLY A 116 -8.89 6.96 -24.11
CA GLY A 116 -9.36 7.34 -22.78
C GLY A 116 -9.15 6.25 -21.72
N ALA A 117 -8.11 5.44 -21.87
CA ALA A 117 -7.66 4.51 -20.87
C ALA A 117 -6.47 5.07 -20.08
N LEU A 118 -6.24 4.54 -18.89
CA LEU A 118 -5.01 4.71 -18.14
C LEU A 118 -4.09 3.53 -18.43
N ALA A 119 -2.85 3.77 -18.85
CA ALA A 119 -1.83 2.76 -18.99
C ALA A 119 -0.87 2.79 -17.78
N PHE A 120 -0.48 1.62 -17.29
CA PHE A 120 0.51 1.52 -16.25
C PHE A 120 1.54 0.42 -16.53
N GLU A 121 2.76 0.63 -16.04
CA GLU A 121 3.85 -0.31 -16.15
C GLU A 121 4.66 -0.30 -14.84
N ILE A 122 4.98 -1.48 -14.33
CA ILE A 122 5.76 -1.67 -13.12
C ILE A 122 6.88 -2.63 -13.45
N ASP A 123 8.09 -2.11 -13.45
CA ASP A 123 9.30 -2.87 -13.71
C ASP A 123 10.06 -3.12 -12.42
N ALA A 124 10.51 -4.34 -12.22
CA ALA A 124 11.41 -4.71 -11.14
C ALA A 124 12.56 -5.59 -11.70
N ASP A 125 13.76 -5.40 -11.18
CA ASP A 125 14.84 -6.30 -11.48
C ASP A 125 14.64 -7.65 -10.79
N GLY A 126 14.98 -8.75 -11.46
CA GLY A 126 14.81 -10.11 -10.98
C GLY A 126 13.52 -10.80 -11.42
N ASP A 127 13.50 -12.11 -11.25
CA ASP A 127 12.33 -12.95 -11.53
C ASP A 127 11.46 -13.04 -10.26
N LEU A 128 10.39 -12.25 -10.22
CA LEU A 128 9.43 -12.26 -9.12
C LEU A 128 8.27 -13.26 -9.35
N GLY A 129 8.33 -14.08 -10.38
CA GLY A 129 7.30 -15.02 -10.80
C GLY A 129 6.14 -14.37 -11.55
N SER A 130 5.46 -15.14 -12.39
CA SER A 130 4.36 -14.68 -13.25
C SER A 130 2.96 -15.02 -12.69
N GLU A 131 2.85 -15.95 -11.75
CA GLU A 131 1.56 -16.38 -11.19
C GLU A 131 1.03 -15.39 -10.15
N ARG A 132 0.15 -14.47 -10.59
CA ARG A 132 -0.43 -13.42 -9.75
C ARG A 132 -1.92 -13.26 -10.05
N ARG A 133 -2.76 -13.93 -9.28
CA ARG A 133 -4.23 -13.87 -9.48
C ARG A 133 -4.83 -12.56 -8.97
N ALA A 134 -4.45 -12.10 -7.78
CA ALA A 134 -5.10 -10.97 -7.15
C ALA A 134 -5.01 -9.63 -7.93
N PRO A 135 -3.85 -9.23 -8.51
CA PRO A 135 -3.79 -8.08 -9.40
C PRO A 135 -4.61 -8.24 -10.67
N HIS A 136 -4.60 -9.45 -11.29
CA HIS A 136 -5.40 -9.76 -12.48
C HIS A 136 -6.88 -9.57 -12.23
N ASP A 137 -7.42 -10.24 -11.22
CA ASP A 137 -8.85 -10.23 -10.91
C ASP A 137 -9.39 -8.81 -10.70
N ARG A 138 -8.59 -7.95 -10.05
CA ARG A 138 -8.98 -6.58 -9.76
C ARG A 138 -8.99 -5.67 -11.00
N VAL A 139 -7.98 -5.81 -11.85
CA VAL A 139 -7.89 -5.06 -13.11
C VAL A 139 -9.00 -5.49 -14.08
N GLU A 140 -9.22 -6.80 -14.21
CA GLU A 140 -10.27 -7.36 -15.06
C GLU A 140 -11.68 -6.98 -14.58
N ALA A 141 -11.92 -6.93 -13.26
CA ALA A 141 -13.19 -6.48 -12.69
C ALA A 141 -13.55 -5.04 -13.07
N LEU A 142 -12.56 -4.21 -13.38
CA LEU A 142 -12.72 -2.84 -13.86
C LEU A 142 -12.72 -2.74 -15.40
N GLY A 143 -12.80 -3.88 -16.11
CA GLY A 143 -12.78 -3.91 -17.56
C GLY A 143 -11.40 -3.66 -18.18
N GLY A 144 -10.35 -3.68 -17.38
CA GLY A 144 -8.98 -3.50 -17.82
C GLY A 144 -8.30 -4.81 -18.26
N ARG A 145 -7.04 -4.69 -18.61
CA ARG A 145 -6.15 -5.82 -18.92
C ARG A 145 -4.82 -5.65 -18.21
N VAL A 146 -4.23 -6.75 -17.76
CA VAL A 146 -2.90 -6.77 -17.20
C VAL A 146 -2.13 -7.97 -17.74
N THR A 147 -0.85 -7.76 -18.04
CA THR A 147 0.08 -8.79 -18.48
C THR A 147 1.27 -8.78 -17.54
N ILE A 148 1.71 -9.95 -17.12
CA ILE A 148 2.87 -10.11 -16.28
C ILE A 148 3.89 -10.93 -17.07
N THR A 149 5.03 -10.32 -17.30
CA THR A 149 6.18 -10.99 -17.95
C THR A 149 7.28 -11.12 -16.90
N ALA A 150 7.60 -12.33 -16.53
CA ALA A 150 8.68 -12.63 -15.60
C ALA A 150 9.64 -13.61 -16.27
N GLY A 151 10.92 -13.33 -16.17
CA GLY A 151 11.98 -14.20 -16.72
C GLY A 151 13.32 -13.49 -16.82
N GLY A 152 14.40 -14.25 -16.58
CA GLY A 152 15.74 -13.72 -16.55
C GLY A 152 15.95 -12.72 -15.41
N ASP A 153 16.39 -11.52 -15.76
CA ASP A 153 16.77 -10.50 -14.78
C ASP A 153 15.68 -9.43 -14.56
N ARG A 154 14.46 -9.64 -15.06
CA ARG A 154 13.39 -8.62 -14.97
C ARG A 154 11.99 -9.21 -14.87
N THR A 155 11.15 -8.54 -14.09
CA THR A 155 9.71 -8.72 -14.08
C THR A 155 9.03 -7.42 -14.46
N THR A 156 8.12 -7.48 -15.42
CA THR A 156 7.30 -6.36 -15.86
C THR A 156 5.82 -6.69 -15.68
N VAL A 157 5.10 -5.83 -14.98
CA VAL A 157 3.64 -5.84 -14.87
C VAL A 157 3.11 -4.65 -15.66
N ALA A 158 2.48 -4.90 -16.79
CA ALA A 158 1.92 -3.85 -17.65
C ALA A 158 0.43 -4.03 -17.80
N GLY A 159 -0.33 -2.93 -17.78
CA GLY A 159 -1.77 -3.00 -17.91
C GLY A 159 -2.41 -1.70 -18.38
N SER A 160 -3.69 -1.82 -18.71
CA SER A 160 -4.54 -0.69 -19.08
C SER A 160 -5.91 -0.79 -18.39
N LEU A 161 -6.46 0.34 -17.99
CA LEU A 161 -7.74 0.48 -17.32
C LEU A 161 -8.57 1.55 -18.02
N PRO A 162 -9.81 1.27 -18.44
CA PRO A 162 -10.66 2.27 -19.08
C PRO A 162 -11.03 3.36 -18.07
N LEU A 163 -10.78 4.62 -18.44
CA LEU A 163 -11.29 5.77 -17.69
C LEU A 163 -12.74 5.95 -18.11
N GLN A 164 -13.69 5.39 -17.35
CA GLN A 164 -15.11 5.65 -17.58
C GLN A 164 -15.37 7.15 -17.41
N ARG A 165 -15.86 7.78 -18.48
CA ARG A 165 -16.36 9.15 -18.43
C ARG A 165 -17.84 9.16 -18.05
#